data_4118f113a81c6bf1032769264bd206b9
#
_entry.id   4118f113a81c6bf1032769264bd206b9
#
_cell.length_a   1.000
_cell.length_b   1.000
_cell.length_c   1.000
_cell.angle_alpha   90.00
_cell.angle_beta   90.00
_cell.angle_gamma   90.00
#
_symmetry.space_group_name_H-M   'P 1'
#
loop_
_entity.id
_entity.type
_entity.pdbx_description
1 polymer ?
#
loop_
_entity_poly.entity_id
_entity_poly.type
_entity_poly.pdbx_seq_one_letter_code
_entity_poly.pdbx_strand_id
1 'polypeptide(L)'
;MKTIVSFLSFMLLLISTVAAQSTSFRFAFITDTHIGSPNGTAEEDLRRTVRAINDRNDIQFVVLTGDITELGTNRELAVAKAILDSLKVKYYIIPGNHDTGWSQSGGLGFTRTFGDDKFHFVFNGIHFIGCASGPYVRMSDGHVPRHNMNWLAKELKKIGNDEPIVFLNHYPLDNGLDNWYEVIDLLKTKNTVLALCGHGHNNRPVQAEDIPAVMGRSNLRAKAAEGGFNLVDVTKDSFLFTEHAPLTRVDKKWKSVAFQKQDYKTNTTYPRPDFSINTKYAHVKPTWTFSSDANVISTPAVANGLVVFGNQNGEVQALYLSSGKKAWSFKTKGPIFSSPAISNNQIVLGSADGAVYSLSTKGKLNWKIQTTAAVLGSPMIENGTVYIGGSDSCLQAIDLATGKSKWRFCGLTGAVTSRPVIYNNTLLFGAWDTHLYALDKTTGQLLWKWNNGSRVINYSPAACIPVVKDDVVYVVAPDRYLSAIDLNTGNTLWRTKEATVRESLGLSADGKLIYGKTMQDTVVAFATNKEKAQLAWKFHAGYGYEHTPSMLIEKDGTVFFGTRSGVVYAINPTNQTINWAYKIDNSMVNTVNVLNGKQIVASTMDGKVVLLEAKANGENGITAR
;
A
#
# COMPACT_ATOMS: atom_id res chain seq x y z
N MET A 1 -47.62 -70.81 38.66
CA MET A 1 -46.17 -70.91 38.57
C MET A 1 -45.78 -70.19 37.30
N LYS A 2 -45.31 -68.93 37.40
CA LYS A 2 -44.81 -68.17 36.25
C LYS A 2 -43.40 -67.72 36.60
N THR A 3 -42.41 -68.17 35.91
CA THR A 3 -41.01 -67.90 36.07
C THR A 3 -40.69 -66.56 35.39
N ILE A 4 -40.16 -65.60 36.12
CA ILE A 4 -39.70 -64.32 35.62
C ILE A 4 -38.22 -64.47 35.30
N VAL A 5 -37.84 -64.29 34.02
CA VAL A 5 -36.44 -64.20 33.56
C VAL A 5 -36.05 -62.73 33.49
N SER A 6 -35.12 -62.34 34.35
CA SER A 6 -34.51 -61.00 34.33
C SER A 6 -33.40 -60.95 33.28
N PHE A 7 -33.53 -60.09 32.29
CA PHE A 7 -32.47 -59.72 31.34
C PHE A 7 -31.67 -58.56 31.91
N LEU A 8 -30.42 -58.81 32.32
CA LEU A 8 -29.43 -57.77 32.59
C LEU A 8 -28.79 -57.33 31.27
N SER A 9 -29.12 -56.13 30.79
CA SER A 9 -28.42 -55.49 29.67
C SER A 9 -27.12 -54.84 30.19
N PHE A 10 -26.00 -55.44 29.83
CA PHE A 10 -24.66 -54.84 30.04
C PHE A 10 -24.43 -53.83 28.92
N MET A 11 -24.58 -52.53 29.24
CA MET A 11 -24.25 -51.44 28.32
C MET A 11 -22.72 -51.16 28.41
N LEU A 12 -21.96 -51.73 27.46
CA LEU A 12 -20.54 -51.38 27.28
C LEU A 12 -20.47 -49.94 26.72
N LEU A 13 -20.12 -48.99 27.56
CA LEU A 13 -19.66 -47.67 27.10
C LEU A 13 -18.26 -47.84 26.46
N LEU A 14 -18.23 -47.90 25.15
CA LEU A 14 -16.99 -47.69 24.39
C LEU A 14 -16.62 -46.21 24.48
N ILE A 15 -15.78 -45.85 25.47
CA ILE A 15 -15.08 -44.59 25.48
C ILE A 15 -14.00 -44.69 24.38
N SER A 16 -14.33 -44.24 23.19
CA SER A 16 -13.32 -44.02 22.17
C SER A 16 -12.45 -42.81 22.62
N THR A 17 -11.36 -43.11 23.30
CA THR A 17 -10.26 -42.14 23.43
C THR A 17 -9.73 -41.88 22.02
N VAL A 18 -10.18 -40.81 21.40
CA VAL A 18 -9.48 -40.25 20.25
C VAL A 18 -8.13 -39.82 20.80
N ALA A 19 -7.16 -40.70 20.72
CA ALA A 19 -5.78 -40.36 20.90
C ALA A 19 -5.48 -39.31 19.80
N ALA A 20 -5.33 -38.06 20.19
CA ALA A 20 -4.81 -37.03 19.30
C ALA A 20 -3.44 -37.52 18.84
N GLN A 21 -3.35 -38.04 17.65
CA GLN A 21 -2.13 -38.44 17.00
C GLN A 21 -1.34 -37.16 16.71
N SER A 22 -0.49 -36.74 17.65
CA SER A 22 0.50 -35.69 17.39
C SER A 22 1.58 -36.31 16.51
N THR A 23 1.27 -36.51 15.24
CA THR A 23 2.30 -36.89 14.28
C THR A 23 3.14 -35.65 14.01
N SER A 24 4.42 -35.71 14.39
CA SER A 24 5.38 -34.69 13.99
C SER A 24 5.40 -34.59 12.45
N PHE A 25 5.53 -33.41 11.94
CA PHE A 25 5.62 -33.17 10.50
C PHE A 25 6.60 -32.04 10.20
N ARG A 26 6.98 -31.94 8.94
CA ARG A 26 7.91 -30.91 8.45
C ARG A 26 7.28 -30.14 7.30
N PHE A 27 7.46 -28.84 7.29
CA PHE A 27 7.17 -28.00 6.15
C PHE A 27 8.37 -27.12 5.78
N ALA A 28 8.39 -26.63 4.53
CA ALA A 28 9.38 -25.66 4.10
C ALA A 28 8.82 -24.24 4.19
N PHE A 29 9.62 -23.32 4.72
CA PHE A 29 9.33 -21.91 4.85
C PHE A 29 10.29 -21.10 3.99
N ILE A 30 9.77 -20.49 2.93
CA ILE A 30 10.48 -19.69 1.94
C ILE A 30 9.97 -18.24 2.03
N THR A 31 10.86 -17.27 1.79
CA THR A 31 10.51 -15.86 1.68
C THR A 31 11.52 -15.13 0.81
N ASP A 32 11.14 -13.96 0.29
CA ASP A 32 12.03 -13.02 -0.39
C ASP A 32 12.82 -13.70 -1.53
N THR A 33 12.10 -14.23 -2.52
CA THR A 33 12.70 -14.89 -3.69
C THR A 33 13.14 -13.92 -4.76
N HIS A 34 12.51 -12.74 -4.86
CA HIS A 34 12.85 -11.60 -5.71
C HIS A 34 13.15 -11.99 -7.18
N ILE A 35 12.31 -12.81 -7.80
CA ILE A 35 12.44 -13.12 -9.23
C ILE A 35 12.47 -11.81 -10.03
N GLY A 36 13.51 -11.62 -10.83
CA GLY A 36 13.75 -10.38 -11.58
C GLY A 36 14.79 -9.46 -10.95
N SER A 37 15.28 -9.77 -9.74
CA SER A 37 16.27 -8.94 -9.06
C SER A 37 17.56 -8.77 -9.89
N PRO A 38 18.07 -7.53 -10.01
CA PRO A 38 19.34 -7.27 -10.67
C PRO A 38 20.56 -7.73 -9.84
N ASN A 39 20.36 -8.04 -8.56
CA ASN A 39 21.42 -8.34 -7.59
C ASN A 39 21.76 -9.82 -7.49
N GLY A 40 21.49 -10.62 -8.51
CA GLY A 40 21.86 -12.01 -8.42
C GLY A 40 21.13 -12.91 -9.40
N THR A 41 20.97 -14.12 -8.97
CA THR A 41 20.47 -15.24 -9.74
C THR A 41 19.20 -15.78 -9.08
N ALA A 42 18.24 -14.90 -8.82
CA ALA A 42 16.99 -15.20 -8.10
C ALA A 42 16.27 -16.43 -8.69
N GLU A 43 16.18 -16.53 -10.01
CA GLU A 43 15.59 -17.67 -10.70
C GLU A 43 16.36 -18.97 -10.43
N GLU A 44 17.68 -18.94 -10.46
CA GLU A 44 18.54 -20.09 -10.16
C GLU A 44 18.40 -20.52 -8.70
N ASP A 45 18.37 -19.55 -7.76
CA ASP A 45 18.24 -19.82 -6.34
C ASP A 45 16.89 -20.49 -6.02
N LEU A 46 15.79 -19.97 -6.60
CA LEU A 46 14.48 -20.58 -6.41
C LEU A 46 14.38 -21.98 -7.05
N ARG A 47 14.96 -22.19 -8.24
CA ARG A 47 15.02 -23.51 -8.88
C ARG A 47 15.82 -24.52 -8.05
N ARG A 48 16.91 -24.08 -7.42
CA ARG A 48 17.70 -24.94 -6.51
C ARG A 48 16.89 -25.31 -5.27
N THR A 49 16.21 -24.33 -4.68
CA THR A 49 15.33 -24.55 -3.52
C THR A 49 14.24 -25.55 -3.84
N VAL A 50 13.54 -25.39 -4.98
CA VAL A 50 12.50 -26.32 -5.41
C VAL A 50 13.05 -27.73 -5.63
N ARG A 51 14.23 -27.89 -6.24
CA ARG A 51 14.89 -29.20 -6.38
C ARG A 51 15.21 -29.80 -5.01
N ALA A 52 15.83 -29.02 -4.10
CA ALA A 52 16.18 -29.50 -2.77
C ALA A 52 14.95 -29.97 -1.96
N ILE A 53 13.81 -29.28 -2.12
CA ILE A 53 12.53 -29.69 -1.53
C ILE A 53 12.02 -30.98 -2.17
N ASN A 54 12.05 -31.08 -3.50
CA ASN A 54 11.55 -32.23 -4.26
C ASN A 54 12.39 -33.51 -4.04
N ASP A 55 13.66 -33.37 -3.66
CA ASP A 55 14.56 -34.48 -3.33
C ASP A 55 14.27 -35.05 -1.93
N ARG A 56 13.38 -34.44 -1.15
CA ARG A 56 13.01 -34.84 0.22
C ARG A 56 11.59 -35.44 0.24
N ASN A 57 11.41 -36.51 0.99
CA ASN A 57 10.11 -37.16 1.14
C ASN A 57 9.41 -36.80 2.46
N ASP A 58 10.06 -36.00 3.31
CA ASP A 58 9.61 -35.65 4.66
C ASP A 58 8.88 -34.29 4.73
N ILE A 59 8.90 -33.50 3.64
CA ILE A 59 8.23 -32.20 3.56
C ILE A 59 6.77 -32.39 3.12
N GLN A 60 5.82 -31.89 3.91
CA GLN A 60 4.39 -32.04 3.66
C GLN A 60 3.80 -30.96 2.78
N PHE A 61 4.27 -29.73 2.94
CA PHE A 61 3.86 -28.56 2.16
C PHE A 61 4.91 -27.45 2.24
N VAL A 62 4.73 -26.41 1.45
CA VAL A 62 5.57 -25.20 1.43
C VAL A 62 4.71 -23.99 1.76
N VAL A 63 5.26 -23.05 2.56
CA VAL A 63 4.68 -21.72 2.75
C VAL A 63 5.64 -20.66 2.25
N LEU A 64 5.09 -19.63 1.56
CA LEU A 64 5.86 -18.50 1.06
C LEU A 64 5.27 -17.20 1.61
N THR A 65 6.10 -16.38 2.25
CA THR A 65 5.68 -15.15 2.93
C THR A 65 6.03 -13.87 2.16
N GLY A 66 5.97 -13.91 0.83
CA GLY A 66 6.03 -12.70 0.01
C GLY A 66 7.40 -12.35 -0.55
N ASP A 67 7.44 -11.22 -1.26
CA ASP A 67 8.54 -10.75 -2.10
C ASP A 67 9.01 -11.86 -3.06
N ILE A 68 8.01 -12.39 -3.76
CA ILE A 68 8.23 -13.47 -4.74
C ILE A 68 8.94 -12.92 -5.97
N THR A 69 8.61 -11.68 -6.34
CA THR A 69 9.13 -10.96 -7.49
C THR A 69 9.81 -9.65 -7.07
N GLU A 70 10.62 -9.07 -7.93
CA GLU A 70 11.29 -7.79 -7.66
C GLU A 70 10.37 -6.58 -7.91
N LEU A 71 9.56 -6.61 -8.97
CA LEU A 71 8.72 -5.50 -9.37
C LEU A 71 7.24 -5.89 -9.61
N GLY A 72 6.85 -7.11 -9.30
CA GLY A 72 5.47 -7.57 -9.49
C GLY A 72 5.00 -7.52 -10.95
N THR A 73 5.92 -7.64 -11.91
CA THR A 73 5.57 -7.65 -13.33
C THR A 73 4.93 -8.98 -13.73
N ASN A 74 4.08 -8.95 -14.76
CA ASN A 74 3.46 -10.17 -15.27
C ASN A 74 4.50 -11.23 -15.68
N ARG A 75 5.66 -10.80 -16.21
CA ARG A 75 6.75 -11.69 -16.59
C ARG A 75 7.39 -12.36 -15.38
N GLU A 76 7.74 -11.59 -14.35
CA GLU A 76 8.34 -12.11 -13.13
C GLU A 76 7.39 -13.09 -12.42
N LEU A 77 6.11 -12.74 -12.32
CA LEU A 77 5.07 -13.59 -11.74
C LEU A 77 4.91 -14.91 -12.51
N ALA A 78 4.93 -14.86 -13.85
CA ALA A 78 4.86 -16.06 -14.68
C ALA A 78 6.08 -16.97 -14.50
N VAL A 79 7.29 -16.41 -14.41
CA VAL A 79 8.52 -17.16 -14.14
C VAL A 79 8.47 -17.80 -12.75
N ALA A 80 8.11 -17.03 -11.72
CA ALA A 80 7.97 -17.54 -10.35
C ALA A 80 6.97 -18.70 -10.28
N LYS A 81 5.79 -18.52 -10.91
CA LYS A 81 4.76 -19.57 -10.94
C LYS A 81 5.25 -20.83 -11.63
N ALA A 82 5.89 -20.71 -12.80
CA ALA A 82 6.41 -21.87 -13.54
C ALA A 82 7.45 -22.68 -12.72
N ILE A 83 8.24 -22.00 -11.89
CA ILE A 83 9.20 -22.67 -11.00
C ILE A 83 8.46 -23.34 -9.83
N LEU A 84 7.57 -22.62 -9.15
CA LEU A 84 6.84 -23.10 -7.98
C LEU A 84 5.88 -24.26 -8.33
N ASP A 85 5.27 -24.24 -9.51
CA ASP A 85 4.40 -25.33 -9.98
C ASP A 85 5.16 -26.65 -10.23
N SER A 86 6.50 -26.64 -10.24
CA SER A 86 7.32 -27.86 -10.28
C SER A 86 7.55 -28.52 -8.91
N LEU A 87 7.05 -27.92 -7.81
CA LEU A 87 7.01 -28.57 -6.51
C LEU A 87 6.13 -29.81 -6.53
N LYS A 88 6.60 -30.90 -5.94
CA LYS A 88 5.84 -32.16 -5.77
C LYS A 88 4.82 -32.10 -4.64
N VAL A 89 4.97 -31.12 -3.74
CA VAL A 89 4.09 -30.87 -2.61
C VAL A 89 3.32 -29.57 -2.81
N LYS A 90 2.18 -29.43 -2.15
CA LYS A 90 1.38 -28.20 -2.24
C LYS A 90 2.11 -27.02 -1.63
N TYR A 91 1.98 -25.85 -2.25
CA TYR A 91 2.46 -24.60 -1.69
C TYR A 91 1.32 -23.62 -1.41
N TYR A 92 1.52 -22.76 -0.40
CA TYR A 92 0.63 -21.68 0.00
C TYR A 92 1.43 -20.40 0.02
N ILE A 93 0.90 -19.34 -0.55
CA ILE A 93 1.65 -18.15 -0.90
C ILE A 93 0.86 -16.87 -0.63
N ILE A 94 1.53 -15.85 -0.11
CA ILE A 94 1.02 -14.48 -0.02
C ILE A 94 2.00 -13.53 -0.70
N PRO A 95 1.56 -12.35 -1.15
CA PRO A 95 2.45 -11.34 -1.71
C PRO A 95 3.21 -10.57 -0.62
N GLY A 96 4.37 -10.02 -0.99
CA GLY A 96 5.08 -8.99 -0.25
C GLY A 96 4.95 -7.61 -0.91
N ASN A 97 5.71 -6.62 -0.41
CA ASN A 97 5.66 -5.25 -0.92
C ASN A 97 6.21 -5.12 -2.35
N HIS A 98 7.16 -5.95 -2.74
CA HIS A 98 7.67 -5.97 -4.11
C HIS A 98 6.64 -6.52 -5.09
N ASP A 99 5.80 -7.47 -4.68
CA ASP A 99 4.76 -8.04 -5.53
C ASP A 99 3.57 -7.11 -5.75
N THR A 100 3.25 -6.25 -4.78
CA THR A 100 2.05 -5.41 -4.79
C THR A 100 2.37 -3.93 -4.99
N GLY A 101 3.25 -3.35 -4.20
CA GLY A 101 3.57 -1.92 -4.21
C GLY A 101 4.26 -1.47 -5.50
N TRP A 102 5.15 -2.28 -6.06
CA TRP A 102 5.84 -1.99 -7.33
C TRP A 102 5.11 -2.52 -8.56
N SER A 103 4.06 -3.30 -8.37
CA SER A 103 3.30 -3.93 -9.45
C SER A 103 2.74 -2.90 -10.45
N GLN A 104 2.93 -3.20 -11.73
CA GLN A 104 2.32 -2.45 -12.84
C GLN A 104 0.79 -2.62 -12.91
N SER A 105 0.24 -3.59 -12.18
CA SER A 105 -1.21 -3.88 -12.13
C SER A 105 -1.84 -3.52 -10.79
N GLY A 106 -1.10 -2.84 -9.89
CA GLY A 106 -1.59 -2.55 -8.53
C GLY A 106 -1.87 -3.81 -7.73
N GLY A 107 -1.01 -4.84 -7.84
CA GLY A 107 -1.13 -6.12 -7.15
C GLY A 107 -2.09 -7.13 -7.80
N LEU A 108 -2.90 -6.72 -8.77
CA LEU A 108 -3.87 -7.61 -9.42
C LEU A 108 -3.19 -8.74 -10.22
N GLY A 109 -1.96 -8.54 -10.71
CA GLY A 109 -1.16 -9.57 -11.36
C GLY A 109 -0.88 -10.75 -10.44
N PHE A 110 -0.58 -10.51 -9.16
CA PHE A 110 -0.35 -11.57 -8.18
C PHE A 110 -1.59 -12.45 -7.99
N THR A 111 -2.76 -11.85 -7.72
CA THR A 111 -4.00 -12.61 -7.52
C THR A 111 -4.45 -13.36 -8.77
N ARG A 112 -4.22 -12.81 -9.96
CA ARG A 112 -4.48 -13.50 -11.23
C ARG A 112 -3.56 -14.70 -11.44
N THR A 113 -2.32 -14.63 -10.96
CA THR A 113 -1.32 -15.68 -11.13
C THR A 113 -1.45 -16.78 -10.09
N PHE A 114 -1.65 -16.42 -8.81
CA PHE A 114 -1.64 -17.36 -7.68
C PHE A 114 -3.03 -17.63 -7.08
N GLY A 115 -4.07 -16.92 -7.51
CA GLY A 115 -5.47 -17.11 -7.11
C GLY A 115 -5.96 -16.13 -6.06
N ASP A 116 -5.24 -15.90 -4.98
CA ASP A 116 -5.64 -14.98 -3.91
C ASP A 116 -4.39 -14.33 -3.27
N ASP A 117 -4.59 -13.29 -2.47
CA ASP A 117 -3.57 -12.62 -1.65
C ASP A 117 -3.61 -13.07 -0.17
N LYS A 118 -4.37 -14.11 0.12
CA LYS A 118 -4.57 -14.71 1.44
C LYS A 118 -4.94 -16.18 1.33
N PHE A 119 -4.78 -16.92 2.42
CA PHE A 119 -5.19 -18.32 2.50
C PHE A 119 -5.52 -18.74 3.93
N HIS A 120 -6.30 -19.79 4.05
CA HIS A 120 -6.52 -20.53 5.29
C HIS A 120 -6.60 -22.02 4.96
N PHE A 121 -5.80 -22.83 5.64
CA PHE A 121 -5.89 -24.29 5.60
C PHE A 121 -5.55 -24.89 6.97
N VAL A 122 -5.94 -26.13 7.16
CA VAL A 122 -5.66 -26.88 8.39
C VAL A 122 -4.76 -28.07 8.05
N PHE A 123 -3.71 -28.26 8.85
CA PHE A 123 -2.85 -29.43 8.76
C PHE A 123 -2.54 -29.95 10.17
N ASN A 124 -2.81 -31.24 10.42
CA ASN A 124 -2.66 -31.89 11.74
C ASN A 124 -3.27 -31.09 12.91
N GLY A 125 -4.45 -30.49 12.71
CA GLY A 125 -5.15 -29.71 13.73
C GLY A 125 -4.59 -28.29 13.96
N ILE A 126 -3.60 -27.84 13.18
CA ILE A 126 -3.06 -26.49 13.22
C ILE A 126 -3.63 -25.69 12.04
N HIS A 127 -4.17 -24.51 12.34
CA HIS A 127 -4.64 -23.55 11.35
C HIS A 127 -3.48 -22.69 10.83
N PHE A 128 -3.25 -22.71 9.53
CA PHE A 128 -2.29 -21.85 8.85
C PHE A 128 -3.07 -20.75 8.13
N ILE A 129 -2.88 -19.51 8.54
CA ILE A 129 -3.60 -18.35 8.00
C ILE A 129 -2.58 -17.36 7.44
N GLY A 130 -2.60 -17.14 6.14
CA GLY A 130 -1.75 -16.18 5.45
C GLY A 130 -2.55 -14.98 4.97
N CYS A 131 -1.97 -13.76 5.05
CA CYS A 131 -2.62 -12.52 4.69
C CYS A 131 -1.61 -11.54 4.11
N ALA A 132 -1.94 -10.91 2.97
CA ALA A 132 -1.12 -9.85 2.42
C ALA A 132 -0.96 -8.71 3.42
N SER A 133 0.23 -8.15 3.49
CA SER A 133 0.56 -6.98 4.30
C SER A 133 1.00 -5.78 3.46
N GLY A 134 0.58 -5.74 2.18
CA GLY A 134 0.81 -4.60 1.27
C GLY A 134 2.24 -4.08 1.27
N PRO A 135 2.43 -2.78 0.99
CA PRO A 135 1.42 -1.86 0.48
C PRO A 135 1.03 -2.15 -0.96
N TYR A 136 -0.10 -1.60 -1.39
CA TYR A 136 -0.54 -1.66 -2.79
C TYR A 136 -0.21 -0.38 -3.57
N VAL A 137 0.46 0.54 -2.96
CA VAL A 137 0.94 1.80 -3.55
C VAL A 137 2.41 1.98 -3.23
N ARG A 138 3.16 2.52 -4.19
CA ARG A 138 4.58 2.83 -4.01
C ARG A 138 4.77 3.96 -3.01
N MET A 139 5.91 3.96 -2.32
CA MET A 139 6.27 4.97 -1.33
C MET A 139 5.29 5.03 -0.15
N SER A 140 4.93 3.87 0.40
CA SER A 140 4.19 3.77 1.66
C SER A 140 4.71 2.60 2.51
N ASP A 141 4.34 2.59 3.77
CA ASP A 141 4.67 1.49 4.69
C ASP A 141 3.82 0.24 4.40
N GLY A 142 4.12 -0.87 5.03
CA GLY A 142 3.29 -2.05 5.05
C GLY A 142 1.91 -1.74 5.62
N HIS A 143 0.89 -2.40 5.09
CA HIS A 143 -0.49 -2.23 5.54
C HIS A 143 -1.30 -3.47 5.19
N VAL A 144 -1.88 -4.15 6.17
CA VAL A 144 -2.82 -5.24 5.90
C VAL A 144 -4.12 -4.61 5.38
N PRO A 145 -4.49 -4.86 4.12
CA PRO A 145 -5.64 -4.20 3.51
C PRO A 145 -6.92 -4.39 4.32
N ARG A 146 -7.76 -3.35 4.42
CA ARG A 146 -8.99 -3.39 5.22
C ARG A 146 -9.91 -4.58 4.89
N HIS A 147 -10.03 -4.95 3.62
CA HIS A 147 -10.80 -6.13 3.23
C HIS A 147 -10.16 -7.45 3.72
N ASN A 148 -8.83 -7.51 3.83
CA ASN A 148 -8.12 -8.65 4.41
C ASN A 148 -8.25 -8.67 5.95
N MET A 149 -8.24 -7.52 6.62
CA MET A 149 -8.58 -7.43 8.04
C MET A 149 -9.98 -7.94 8.33
N ASN A 150 -10.96 -7.53 7.51
CA ASN A 150 -12.35 -7.99 7.61
C ASN A 150 -12.47 -9.51 7.36
N TRP A 151 -11.70 -10.04 6.41
CA TRP A 151 -11.64 -11.48 6.14
C TRP A 151 -10.99 -12.24 7.31
N LEU A 152 -9.84 -11.78 7.81
CA LEU A 152 -9.15 -12.37 8.96
C LEU A 152 -10.06 -12.46 10.18
N ALA A 153 -10.76 -11.37 10.51
CA ALA A 153 -11.72 -11.36 11.62
C ALA A 153 -12.87 -12.37 11.43
N LYS A 154 -13.32 -12.62 10.20
CA LYS A 154 -14.34 -13.63 9.89
C LYS A 154 -13.78 -15.05 10.00
N GLU A 155 -12.54 -15.29 9.52
CA GLU A 155 -11.90 -16.61 9.63
C GLU A 155 -11.64 -16.98 11.09
N LEU A 156 -11.10 -16.06 11.90
CA LEU A 156 -10.85 -16.30 13.32
C LEU A 156 -12.12 -16.66 14.09
N LYS A 157 -13.28 -16.12 13.72
CA LYS A 157 -14.57 -16.49 14.36
C LYS A 157 -14.98 -17.95 14.13
N LYS A 158 -14.48 -18.60 13.07
CA LYS A 158 -14.77 -20.01 12.75
C LYS A 158 -13.90 -20.97 13.54
N ILE A 159 -12.80 -20.52 14.15
CA ILE A 159 -11.79 -21.31 14.83
C ILE A 159 -12.10 -21.35 16.33
N GLY A 160 -12.00 -22.53 16.93
CA GLY A 160 -12.13 -22.70 18.37
C GLY A 160 -11.05 -21.94 19.15
N ASN A 161 -11.34 -21.56 20.38
CA ASN A 161 -10.40 -20.74 21.17
C ASN A 161 -9.10 -21.46 21.54
N ASP A 162 -9.11 -22.80 21.55
CA ASP A 162 -7.96 -23.64 21.91
C ASP A 162 -7.22 -24.18 20.69
N GLU A 163 -7.78 -24.04 19.49
CA GLU A 163 -7.19 -24.52 18.24
C GLU A 163 -5.97 -23.66 17.87
N PRO A 164 -4.80 -24.29 17.64
CA PRO A 164 -3.57 -23.54 17.40
C PRO A 164 -3.54 -22.90 16.02
N ILE A 165 -3.07 -21.65 15.97
CA ILE A 165 -2.96 -20.86 14.75
C ILE A 165 -1.48 -20.52 14.52
N VAL A 166 -1.00 -20.76 13.29
CA VAL A 166 0.23 -20.19 12.73
C VAL A 166 -0.20 -19.10 11.74
N PHE A 167 0.15 -17.86 12.04
CA PHE A 167 -0.16 -16.70 11.19
C PHE A 167 1.02 -16.38 10.29
N LEU A 168 0.75 -15.99 9.04
CA LEU A 168 1.76 -15.67 8.03
C LEU A 168 1.45 -14.32 7.39
N ASN A 169 2.43 -13.44 7.37
CA ASN A 169 2.41 -12.20 6.61
C ASN A 169 3.82 -11.87 6.11
N HIS A 170 3.99 -10.85 5.27
CA HIS A 170 5.31 -10.51 4.77
C HIS A 170 6.06 -9.59 5.74
N TYR A 171 5.46 -8.46 6.14
CA TYR A 171 6.06 -7.57 7.11
C TYR A 171 6.05 -8.18 8.52
N PRO A 172 7.07 -7.92 9.35
CA PRO A 172 6.95 -8.21 10.77
C PRO A 172 5.79 -7.41 11.39
N LEU A 173 5.16 -7.96 12.44
CA LEU A 173 4.06 -7.30 13.15
C LEU A 173 4.61 -6.24 14.12
N ASP A 174 5.21 -5.19 13.56
CA ASP A 174 5.81 -4.07 14.28
C ASP A 174 5.46 -2.73 13.59
N ASN A 175 6.07 -1.63 14.01
CA ASN A 175 5.81 -0.29 13.50
C ASN A 175 6.19 -0.05 12.02
N GLY A 176 6.75 -1.02 11.33
CA GLY A 176 6.91 -1.03 9.87
C GLY A 176 5.63 -1.39 9.12
N LEU A 177 4.59 -1.80 9.85
CA LEU A 177 3.27 -2.13 9.36
C LEU A 177 2.24 -1.20 9.99
N ASP A 178 1.59 -0.33 9.25
CA ASP A 178 0.73 0.75 9.77
C ASP A 178 -0.31 0.28 10.79
N ASN A 179 -1.00 -0.82 10.49
CA ASN A 179 -2.08 -1.38 11.31
C ASN A 179 -1.67 -2.67 12.06
N TRP A 180 -0.37 -2.82 12.37
CA TRP A 180 0.18 -3.97 13.09
C TRP A 180 -0.58 -4.31 14.37
N TYR A 181 -0.97 -3.29 15.13
CA TYR A 181 -1.65 -3.44 16.41
C TYR A 181 -3.05 -4.05 16.27
N GLU A 182 -3.80 -3.70 15.20
CA GLU A 182 -5.11 -4.29 14.92
C GLU A 182 -4.99 -5.77 14.56
N VAL A 183 -3.95 -6.14 13.79
CA VAL A 183 -3.65 -7.54 13.46
C VAL A 183 -3.35 -8.33 14.73
N ILE A 184 -2.45 -7.83 15.58
CA ILE A 184 -2.09 -8.47 16.85
C ILE A 184 -3.31 -8.61 17.76
N ASP A 185 -4.11 -7.55 17.92
CA ASP A 185 -5.31 -7.59 18.76
C ASP A 185 -6.31 -8.67 18.29
N LEU A 186 -6.48 -8.82 16.97
CA LEU A 186 -7.29 -9.91 16.40
C LEU A 186 -6.68 -11.30 16.69
N LEU A 187 -5.37 -11.47 16.46
CA LEU A 187 -4.69 -12.75 16.66
C LEU A 187 -4.70 -13.19 18.13
N LYS A 188 -4.57 -12.24 19.06
CA LYS A 188 -4.63 -12.50 20.52
C LYS A 188 -6.03 -12.92 21.01
N THR A 189 -7.08 -12.77 20.19
CA THR A 189 -8.40 -13.32 20.55
C THR A 189 -8.44 -14.86 20.45
N LYS A 190 -7.39 -15.49 19.93
CA LYS A 190 -7.28 -16.92 19.66
C LYS A 190 -5.93 -17.47 20.13
N ASN A 191 -5.78 -18.80 20.07
CA ASN A 191 -4.53 -19.50 20.40
C ASN A 191 -3.52 -19.37 19.23
N THR A 192 -3.01 -18.17 18.97
CA THR A 192 -1.96 -17.94 17.96
C THR A 192 -0.62 -18.34 18.56
N VAL A 193 -0.07 -19.47 18.13
CA VAL A 193 1.15 -20.08 18.69
C VAL A 193 2.43 -19.63 18.01
N LEU A 194 2.33 -19.07 16.78
CA LEU A 194 3.47 -18.64 15.98
C LEU A 194 3.04 -17.63 14.90
N ALA A 195 3.87 -16.63 14.65
CA ALA A 195 3.79 -15.79 13.45
C ALA A 195 5.06 -15.94 12.61
N LEU A 196 4.92 -16.02 11.28
CA LEU A 196 6.03 -16.11 10.32
C LEU A 196 6.01 -14.91 9.39
N CYS A 197 7.19 -14.32 9.15
CA CYS A 197 7.33 -13.19 8.22
C CYS A 197 8.63 -13.25 7.43
N GLY A 198 8.75 -12.38 6.43
CA GLY A 198 9.95 -12.15 5.63
C GLY A 198 10.47 -10.72 5.75
N HIS A 199 10.66 -10.04 4.61
CA HIS A 199 10.99 -8.62 4.46
C HIS A 199 12.40 -8.20 4.91
N GLY A 200 12.88 -8.71 6.02
CA GLY A 200 14.20 -8.32 6.56
C GLY A 200 15.37 -9.19 6.10
N HIS A 201 15.14 -10.19 5.25
CA HIS A 201 16.12 -11.05 4.59
C HIS A 201 17.03 -11.87 5.52
N ASN A 202 16.77 -11.92 6.82
CA ASN A 202 17.61 -12.58 7.80
C ASN A 202 16.80 -13.51 8.72
N ASN A 203 17.35 -14.68 9.01
CA ASN A 203 16.81 -15.54 10.05
C ASN A 203 16.97 -14.89 11.42
N ARG A 204 15.86 -14.53 12.06
CA ARG A 204 15.87 -13.99 13.43
C ARG A 204 14.51 -14.13 14.11
N PRO A 205 14.47 -14.19 15.46
CA PRO A 205 13.23 -13.91 16.17
C PRO A 205 12.85 -12.45 15.97
N VAL A 206 11.56 -12.16 15.90
CA VAL A 206 11.01 -10.80 15.83
C VAL A 206 10.03 -10.59 16.97
N GLN A 207 9.82 -9.32 17.34
CA GLN A 207 8.82 -8.98 18.33
C GLN A 207 7.47 -8.78 17.66
N ALA A 208 6.44 -9.45 18.19
CA ALA A 208 5.04 -9.26 17.85
C ALA A 208 4.23 -9.24 19.16
N GLU A 209 4.66 -8.40 20.10
CA GLU A 209 4.22 -8.38 21.49
C GLU A 209 4.47 -9.75 22.15
N ASP A 210 3.41 -10.42 22.67
CA ASP A 210 3.53 -11.74 23.28
C ASP A 210 3.43 -12.90 22.27
N ILE A 211 3.10 -12.62 21.00
CA ILE A 211 3.01 -13.68 19.97
C ILE A 211 4.43 -14.10 19.58
N PRO A 212 4.80 -15.38 19.75
CA PRO A 212 6.07 -15.87 19.24
C PRO A 212 6.18 -15.63 17.74
N ALA A 213 7.23 -14.95 17.28
CA ALA A 213 7.36 -14.61 15.87
C ALA A 213 8.77 -14.86 15.34
N VAL A 214 8.84 -15.29 14.08
CA VAL A 214 10.07 -15.67 13.40
C VAL A 214 10.11 -15.08 12.00
N MET A 215 11.20 -14.39 11.68
CA MET A 215 11.54 -13.92 10.35
C MET A 215 12.41 -14.94 9.65
N GLY A 216 12.08 -15.25 8.39
CA GLY A 216 12.90 -16.09 7.52
C GLY A 216 14.00 -15.31 6.81
N ARG A 217 15.07 -16.01 6.46
CA ARG A 217 16.08 -15.47 5.55
C ARG A 217 15.56 -15.42 4.12
N SER A 218 16.09 -14.48 3.33
CA SER A 218 15.84 -14.41 1.90
C SER A 218 16.27 -15.69 1.17
N ASN A 219 15.44 -16.14 0.25
CA ASN A 219 15.80 -17.19 -0.70
C ASN A 219 16.83 -16.71 -1.72
N LEU A 220 16.76 -15.44 -2.12
CA LEU A 220 17.76 -14.79 -2.97
C LEU A 220 19.10 -14.71 -2.24
N ARG A 221 20.16 -15.16 -2.89
CA ARG A 221 21.53 -15.09 -2.35
C ARG A 221 22.05 -13.65 -2.20
N ALA A 222 21.58 -12.71 -2.99
CA ALA A 222 22.09 -11.34 -3.07
C ALA A 222 23.63 -11.30 -3.18
N LYS A 223 24.32 -10.92 -2.09
CA LYS A 223 25.80 -10.90 -2.00
C LYS A 223 26.39 -12.15 -1.36
N ALA A 224 25.57 -13.10 -0.91
CA ALA A 224 26.04 -14.34 -0.30
C ALA A 224 26.45 -15.36 -1.38
N ALA A 225 27.17 -16.41 -0.98
CA ALA A 225 27.57 -17.50 -1.86
C ALA A 225 26.36 -18.28 -2.40
N GLU A 226 25.32 -18.44 -1.59
CA GLU A 226 24.08 -19.11 -1.95
C GLU A 226 22.86 -18.55 -1.22
N GLY A 227 21.68 -18.75 -1.79
CA GLY A 227 20.40 -18.52 -1.16
C GLY A 227 20.07 -19.64 -0.16
N GLY A 228 18.86 -19.62 0.39
CA GLY A 228 18.41 -20.68 1.29
C GLY A 228 16.97 -20.52 1.74
N PHE A 229 16.51 -21.46 2.55
CA PHE A 229 15.18 -21.46 3.13
C PHE A 229 15.20 -22.16 4.49
N ASN A 230 14.09 -22.14 5.21
CA ASN A 230 13.95 -22.85 6.48
C ASN A 230 13.15 -24.14 6.32
N LEU A 231 13.65 -25.20 6.92
CA LEU A 231 12.89 -26.40 7.26
C LEU A 231 12.31 -26.20 8.65
N VAL A 232 11.03 -26.42 8.83
CA VAL A 232 10.37 -26.27 10.13
C VAL A 232 9.79 -27.62 10.54
N ASP A 233 10.41 -28.20 11.58
CA ASP A 233 9.88 -29.42 12.20
C ASP A 233 8.87 -29.02 13.26
N VAL A 234 7.64 -29.48 13.09
CA VAL A 234 6.59 -29.35 14.09
C VAL A 234 6.58 -30.63 14.91
N THR A 235 6.89 -30.49 16.18
CA THR A 235 6.83 -31.62 17.14
C THR A 235 5.64 -31.42 18.09
N LYS A 236 5.48 -32.34 19.00
CA LYS A 236 4.49 -32.21 20.09
C LYS A 236 4.69 -30.93 20.92
N ASP A 237 5.94 -30.47 21.10
CA ASP A 237 6.30 -29.46 22.07
C ASP A 237 6.98 -28.21 21.46
N SER A 238 7.30 -28.23 20.15
CA SER A 238 8.07 -27.14 19.54
C SER A 238 7.99 -27.05 18.01
N PHE A 239 8.26 -25.85 17.51
CA PHE A 239 8.64 -25.57 16.13
C PHE A 239 10.17 -25.42 16.08
N LEU A 240 10.84 -26.30 15.37
CA LEU A 240 12.30 -26.31 15.23
C LEU A 240 12.69 -25.80 13.85
N PHE A 241 13.40 -24.68 13.82
CA PHE A 241 13.84 -24.04 12.58
C PHE A 241 15.26 -24.45 12.23
N THR A 242 15.41 -25.00 11.03
CA THR A 242 16.69 -25.39 10.43
C THR A 242 16.87 -24.64 9.12
N GLU A 243 17.88 -23.78 9.03
CA GLU A 243 18.29 -23.18 7.77
C GLU A 243 18.89 -24.25 6.87
N HIS A 244 18.39 -24.35 5.65
CA HIS A 244 18.91 -25.23 4.61
C HIS A 244 19.55 -24.41 3.49
N ALA A 245 20.81 -24.74 3.17
CA ALA A 245 21.58 -24.17 2.07
C ALA A 245 21.57 -25.15 0.88
N PRO A 246 20.79 -24.88 -0.21
CA PRO A 246 20.51 -25.89 -1.25
C PRO A 246 21.71 -26.29 -2.10
N LEU A 247 22.74 -25.43 -2.24
CA LEU A 247 23.93 -25.70 -3.03
C LEU A 247 24.91 -26.60 -2.25
N THR A 248 25.22 -26.20 -1.02
CA THR A 248 26.15 -26.92 -0.14
C THR A 248 25.51 -28.08 0.61
N ARG A 249 24.16 -28.15 0.60
CA ARG A 249 23.33 -29.14 1.34
C ARG A 249 23.60 -29.13 2.85
N VAL A 250 23.95 -27.97 3.40
CA VAL A 250 24.21 -27.80 4.82
C VAL A 250 22.92 -27.43 5.55
N ASP A 251 22.65 -28.14 6.64
CA ASP A 251 21.57 -27.91 7.58
C ASP A 251 22.12 -27.27 8.85
N LYS A 252 21.57 -26.09 9.23
CA LYS A 252 21.96 -25.39 10.47
C LYS A 252 20.73 -25.12 11.32
N LYS A 253 20.58 -25.84 12.42
CA LYS A 253 19.56 -25.52 13.43
C LYS A 253 19.90 -24.19 14.08
N TRP A 254 18.89 -23.28 14.19
CA TRP A 254 19.15 -21.94 14.70
C TRP A 254 18.09 -21.43 15.69
N LYS A 255 16.85 -21.97 15.67
CA LYS A 255 15.79 -21.53 16.57
C LYS A 255 14.87 -22.68 16.94
N SER A 256 14.42 -22.66 18.19
CA SER A 256 13.29 -23.43 18.69
C SER A 256 12.27 -22.46 19.27
N VAL A 257 11.00 -22.67 18.95
CA VAL A 257 9.85 -21.95 19.53
C VAL A 257 8.96 -23.00 20.19
N ALA A 258 8.59 -22.78 21.44
CA ALA A 258 7.72 -23.70 22.16
C ALA A 258 6.34 -23.78 21.47
N PHE A 259 5.85 -24.99 21.26
CA PHE A 259 4.50 -25.22 20.79
C PHE A 259 3.61 -25.47 22.02
N GLN A 260 3.08 -24.42 22.56
CA GLN A 260 2.22 -24.46 23.75
C GLN A 260 1.03 -23.54 23.57
N LYS A 261 -0.07 -23.88 24.24
CA LYS A 261 -1.26 -23.01 24.28
C LYS A 261 -0.87 -21.64 24.81
N GLN A 262 -1.30 -20.59 24.12
CA GLN A 262 -1.12 -19.20 24.53
C GLN A 262 -2.37 -18.70 25.24
N ASP A 263 -2.17 -17.96 26.33
CA ASP A 263 -3.23 -17.21 27.02
C ASP A 263 -2.85 -15.73 27.03
N TYR A 264 -3.42 -14.99 26.09
CA TYR A 264 -3.19 -13.56 25.93
C TYR A 264 -4.03 -12.66 26.84
N LYS A 265 -4.76 -13.23 27.79
CA LYS A 265 -5.58 -12.47 28.77
C LYS A 265 -4.76 -11.81 29.86
N THR A 266 -3.49 -12.12 29.95
CA THR A 266 -2.57 -11.53 30.94
C THR A 266 -2.13 -10.14 30.49
N ASN A 267 -2.27 -9.25 31.36
CA ASN A 267 -2.19 -7.80 31.53
C ASN A 267 -0.97 -7.03 30.99
N THR A 268 -0.25 -7.48 29.98
CA THR A 268 0.81 -6.67 29.40
C THR A 268 0.19 -5.60 28.50
N THR A 269 0.34 -4.34 28.91
CA THR A 269 -0.09 -3.20 28.09
C THR A 269 1.02 -2.83 27.13
N TYR A 270 0.75 -2.95 25.85
CA TYR A 270 1.66 -2.53 24.79
C TYR A 270 1.28 -1.14 24.25
N PRO A 271 2.27 -0.36 23.79
CA PRO A 271 2.00 0.93 23.16
C PRO A 271 1.05 0.78 21.95
N ARG A 272 0.14 1.72 21.82
CA ARG A 272 -0.76 1.88 20.67
C ARG A 272 -0.51 3.23 20.02
N PRO A 273 -0.93 3.45 18.77
CA PRO A 273 -0.78 4.74 18.13
C PRO A 273 -1.34 5.88 18.97
N ASP A 274 -0.55 6.95 19.11
CA ASP A 274 -0.94 8.12 19.90
C ASP A 274 -1.86 9.05 19.11
N PHE A 275 -2.99 9.42 19.71
CA PHE A 275 -3.98 10.37 19.20
C PHE A 275 -4.06 11.66 20.03
N SER A 276 -3.12 11.90 20.95
CA SER A 276 -3.12 13.07 21.86
C SER A 276 -3.10 14.41 21.10
N ILE A 277 -2.59 14.42 19.88
CA ILE A 277 -2.61 15.60 19.00
C ILE A 277 -4.03 16.11 18.74
N ASN A 278 -5.04 15.23 18.72
CA ASN A 278 -6.44 15.61 18.55
C ASN A 278 -6.99 16.34 19.78
N THR A 279 -6.46 16.04 20.95
CA THR A 279 -6.79 16.76 22.18
C THR A 279 -6.12 18.13 22.23
N LYS A 280 -4.85 18.22 21.77
CA LYS A 280 -4.12 19.49 21.64
C LYS A 280 -4.85 20.47 20.73
N TYR A 281 -5.45 19.99 19.64
CA TYR A 281 -6.20 20.81 18.68
C TYR A 281 -7.70 20.48 18.71
N ALA A 282 -8.30 20.48 19.91
CA ALA A 282 -9.69 20.06 20.15
C ALA A 282 -10.76 20.85 19.37
N HIS A 283 -10.40 22.03 18.84
CA HIS A 283 -11.25 22.85 17.98
C HIS A 283 -11.37 22.30 16.54
N VAL A 284 -10.53 21.31 16.16
CA VAL A 284 -10.63 20.60 14.88
C VAL A 284 -11.35 19.27 15.10
N LYS A 285 -12.42 19.06 14.35
CA LYS A 285 -13.20 17.83 14.44
C LYS A 285 -13.68 17.38 13.07
N PRO A 286 -13.88 16.06 12.88
CA PRO A 286 -14.62 15.60 11.72
C PRO A 286 -16.08 16.05 11.83
N THR A 287 -16.58 16.73 10.80
CA THR A 287 -18.02 16.97 10.62
C THR A 287 -18.71 15.63 10.37
N TRP A 288 -18.07 14.76 9.61
CA TRP A 288 -18.44 13.37 9.44
C TRP A 288 -17.21 12.52 9.08
N THR A 289 -17.32 11.22 9.36
CA THR A 289 -16.35 10.19 8.95
C THR A 289 -17.10 9.05 8.27
N PHE A 290 -16.62 8.65 7.12
CA PHE A 290 -17.05 7.46 6.40
C PHE A 290 -15.95 6.40 6.45
N SER A 291 -16.31 5.14 6.66
CA SER A 291 -15.38 3.98 6.63
C SER A 291 -15.74 3.10 5.44
N SER A 292 -14.80 2.96 4.54
CA SER A 292 -14.88 2.02 3.41
C SER A 292 -14.54 0.60 3.88
N ASP A 293 -15.12 -0.41 3.24
CA ASP A 293 -14.79 -1.82 3.48
C ASP A 293 -13.45 -2.24 2.88
N ALA A 294 -12.78 -1.33 2.17
CA ALA A 294 -11.50 -1.55 1.52
C ALA A 294 -10.67 -0.26 1.54
N ASN A 295 -9.36 -0.41 1.33
CA ASN A 295 -8.42 0.70 1.28
C ASN A 295 -8.85 1.78 0.27
N VAL A 296 -8.64 3.05 0.64
CA VAL A 296 -8.82 4.21 -0.24
C VAL A 296 -7.46 4.86 -0.48
N ILE A 297 -6.92 4.67 -1.67
CA ILE A 297 -5.60 5.18 -2.08
C ILE A 297 -5.76 6.41 -2.98
N SER A 298 -6.98 6.70 -3.40
CA SER A 298 -7.32 7.86 -4.23
C SER A 298 -7.54 9.12 -3.38
N THR A 299 -7.09 10.26 -3.88
CA THR A 299 -7.51 11.57 -3.37
C THR A 299 -8.98 11.78 -3.71
N PRO A 300 -9.86 12.05 -2.75
CA PRO A 300 -11.26 12.32 -3.04
C PRO A 300 -11.44 13.58 -3.89
N ALA A 301 -12.26 13.50 -4.93
CA ALA A 301 -12.67 14.68 -5.68
C ALA A 301 -13.94 15.27 -5.09
N VAL A 302 -14.03 16.61 -5.03
CA VAL A 302 -15.18 17.31 -4.47
C VAL A 302 -15.76 18.26 -5.51
N ALA A 303 -17.01 18.04 -5.89
CA ALA A 303 -17.77 18.94 -6.76
C ALA A 303 -19.28 18.68 -6.60
N ASN A 304 -20.10 19.69 -6.88
CA ASN A 304 -21.56 19.58 -6.92
C ASN A 304 -22.18 18.98 -5.64
N GLY A 305 -21.61 19.28 -4.48
CA GLY A 305 -22.07 18.74 -3.20
C GLY A 305 -21.76 17.26 -2.96
N LEU A 306 -20.90 16.66 -3.78
CA LEU A 306 -20.46 15.27 -3.67
C LEU A 306 -18.97 15.19 -3.34
N VAL A 307 -18.61 14.13 -2.60
CA VAL A 307 -17.25 13.64 -2.38
C VAL A 307 -17.14 12.29 -3.09
N VAL A 308 -16.28 12.18 -4.10
CA VAL A 308 -16.14 10.98 -4.94
C VAL A 308 -14.75 10.41 -4.80
N PHE A 309 -14.65 9.10 -4.59
CA PHE A 309 -13.37 8.37 -4.46
C PHE A 309 -13.52 6.92 -4.97
N GLY A 310 -12.39 6.29 -5.25
CA GLY A 310 -12.32 4.87 -5.56
C GLY A 310 -11.68 4.07 -4.42
N ASN A 311 -11.99 2.78 -4.32
CA ASN A 311 -11.38 1.90 -3.34
C ASN A 311 -10.74 0.65 -3.97
N GLN A 312 -10.00 -0.10 -3.16
CA GLN A 312 -9.27 -1.30 -3.60
C GLN A 312 -10.19 -2.46 -4.02
N ASN A 313 -11.44 -2.48 -3.57
CA ASN A 313 -12.44 -3.44 -4.05
C ASN A 313 -12.99 -3.08 -5.44
N GLY A 314 -12.57 -1.96 -6.04
CA GLY A 314 -13.07 -1.52 -7.34
C GLY A 314 -14.43 -0.81 -7.27
N GLU A 315 -14.76 -0.21 -6.15
CA GLU A 315 -15.97 0.60 -6.01
C GLU A 315 -15.62 2.09 -6.16
N VAL A 316 -16.30 2.77 -7.06
CA VAL A 316 -16.43 4.22 -7.06
C VAL A 316 -17.57 4.57 -6.12
N GLN A 317 -17.30 5.34 -5.09
CA GLN A 317 -18.30 5.76 -4.12
C GLN A 317 -18.46 7.28 -4.15
N ALA A 318 -19.70 7.76 -4.07
CA ALA A 318 -20.01 9.16 -3.87
C ALA A 318 -20.76 9.34 -2.56
N LEU A 319 -20.31 10.30 -1.77
CA LEU A 319 -20.96 10.73 -0.53
C LEU A 319 -21.49 12.15 -0.70
N TYR A 320 -22.59 12.47 -0.02
CA TYR A 320 -23.02 13.87 0.12
C TYR A 320 -22.02 14.63 0.98
N LEU A 321 -21.45 15.72 0.47
CA LEU A 321 -20.47 16.56 1.18
C LEU A 321 -21.00 17.05 2.54
N SER A 322 -22.28 17.37 2.60
CA SER A 322 -22.90 17.90 3.83
C SER A 322 -23.04 16.89 4.97
N SER A 323 -23.10 15.58 4.68
CA SER A 323 -23.47 14.58 5.68
C SER A 323 -22.59 13.33 5.71
N GLY A 324 -21.72 13.13 4.73
CA GLY A 324 -20.94 11.89 4.59
C GLY A 324 -21.77 10.64 4.26
N LYS A 325 -23.08 10.78 4.07
CA LYS A 325 -23.94 9.65 3.70
C LYS A 325 -23.70 9.27 2.24
N LYS A 326 -23.72 7.97 1.95
CA LYS A 326 -23.55 7.43 0.60
C LYS A 326 -24.70 7.90 -0.31
N ALA A 327 -24.33 8.56 -1.39
CA ALA A 327 -25.26 8.96 -2.44
C ALA A 327 -25.49 7.83 -3.45
N TRP A 328 -24.40 7.22 -3.90
CA TRP A 328 -24.40 6.08 -4.83
C TRP A 328 -23.05 5.35 -4.82
N SER A 329 -23.01 4.17 -5.41
CA SER A 329 -21.77 3.45 -5.74
C SER A 329 -21.85 2.86 -7.14
N PHE A 330 -20.67 2.69 -7.78
CA PHE A 330 -20.49 2.04 -9.08
C PHE A 330 -19.36 1.03 -8.99
N LYS A 331 -19.52 -0.17 -9.54
CA LYS A 331 -18.54 -1.27 -9.45
C LYS A 331 -17.77 -1.39 -10.76
N THR A 332 -16.44 -1.35 -10.68
CA THR A 332 -15.50 -1.73 -11.74
C THR A 332 -15.06 -3.18 -11.57
N LYS A 333 -14.27 -3.72 -12.51
CA LYS A 333 -13.79 -5.10 -12.46
C LYS A 333 -12.41 -5.25 -11.77
N GLY A 334 -11.82 -4.16 -11.28
CA GLY A 334 -10.52 -4.16 -10.61
C GLY A 334 -10.36 -3.01 -9.63
N PRO A 335 -9.34 -3.03 -8.78
CA PRO A 335 -9.03 -1.97 -7.85
C PRO A 335 -8.94 -0.58 -8.49
N ILE A 336 -9.28 0.45 -7.72
CA ILE A 336 -9.19 1.85 -8.14
C ILE A 336 -8.16 2.55 -7.26
N PHE A 337 -7.04 2.92 -7.87
CA PHE A 337 -5.97 3.73 -7.26
C PHE A 337 -5.93 5.15 -7.83
N SER A 338 -6.56 5.33 -8.98
CA SER A 338 -6.73 6.60 -9.66
C SER A 338 -7.59 7.55 -8.84
N SER A 339 -7.11 8.78 -8.60
CA SER A 339 -7.92 9.84 -8.01
C SER A 339 -8.92 10.36 -9.06
N PRO A 340 -10.21 10.40 -8.78
CA PRO A 340 -11.20 10.89 -9.74
C PRO A 340 -10.98 12.37 -10.08
N ALA A 341 -11.28 12.75 -11.34
CA ALA A 341 -11.42 14.14 -11.73
C ALA A 341 -12.86 14.42 -12.15
N ILE A 342 -13.37 15.59 -11.79
CA ILE A 342 -14.76 16.00 -12.06
C ILE A 342 -14.77 17.27 -12.89
N SER A 343 -15.46 17.25 -14.02
CA SER A 343 -15.70 18.43 -14.86
C SER A 343 -17.02 18.23 -15.64
N ASN A 344 -17.79 19.32 -15.85
CA ASN A 344 -19.04 19.30 -16.62
C ASN A 344 -20.02 18.17 -16.22
N ASN A 345 -20.19 17.94 -14.90
CA ASN A 345 -21.02 16.86 -14.35
C ASN A 345 -20.58 15.44 -14.73
N GLN A 346 -19.35 15.28 -15.20
CA GLN A 346 -18.75 13.98 -15.50
C GLN A 346 -17.58 13.72 -14.56
N ILE A 347 -17.50 12.47 -14.10
CA ILE A 347 -16.45 11.94 -13.23
C ILE A 347 -15.61 11.00 -14.07
N VAL A 348 -14.30 11.23 -14.16
CA VAL A 348 -13.39 10.37 -14.91
C VAL A 348 -12.38 9.75 -13.96
N LEU A 349 -12.06 8.47 -14.13
CA LEU A 349 -11.07 7.74 -13.35
C LEU A 349 -10.53 6.53 -14.12
N GLY A 350 -9.36 6.04 -13.70
CA GLY A 350 -8.76 4.80 -14.15
C GLY A 350 -9.04 3.64 -13.18
N SER A 351 -8.98 2.42 -13.68
CA SER A 351 -9.10 1.19 -12.88
C SER A 351 -8.01 0.18 -13.25
N ALA A 352 -7.58 -0.62 -12.29
CA ALA A 352 -6.62 -1.70 -12.51
C ALA A 352 -7.17 -2.83 -13.41
N ASP A 353 -8.46 -2.81 -13.75
CA ASP A 353 -9.04 -3.69 -14.76
C ASP A 353 -8.65 -3.32 -16.20
N GLY A 354 -7.86 -2.26 -16.35
CA GLY A 354 -7.38 -1.75 -17.64
C GLY A 354 -8.34 -0.78 -18.32
N ALA A 355 -9.27 -0.19 -17.60
CA ALA A 355 -10.21 0.73 -18.22
C ALA A 355 -10.16 2.14 -17.64
N VAL A 356 -10.45 3.12 -18.50
CA VAL A 356 -10.84 4.47 -18.12
C VAL A 356 -12.38 4.54 -18.15
N TYR A 357 -12.93 5.03 -17.06
CA TYR A 357 -14.39 5.18 -16.90
C TYR A 357 -14.77 6.64 -16.84
N SER A 358 -15.87 7.01 -17.50
CA SER A 358 -16.59 8.25 -17.25
C SER A 358 -17.96 7.94 -16.70
N LEU A 359 -18.25 8.50 -15.53
CA LEU A 359 -19.56 8.40 -14.88
C LEU A 359 -20.21 9.79 -14.82
N SER A 360 -21.53 9.83 -14.81
CA SER A 360 -22.26 11.06 -14.45
C SER A 360 -22.14 11.29 -12.93
N THR A 361 -22.46 12.50 -12.47
CA THR A 361 -22.58 12.81 -11.03
C THR A 361 -23.71 12.03 -10.32
N LYS A 362 -24.54 11.31 -11.08
CA LYS A 362 -25.57 10.38 -10.57
C LYS A 362 -25.09 8.91 -10.55
N GLY A 363 -23.81 8.64 -10.81
CA GLY A 363 -23.22 7.30 -10.81
C GLY A 363 -23.54 6.44 -12.03
N LYS A 364 -24.11 7.01 -13.10
CA LYS A 364 -24.38 6.26 -14.34
C LYS A 364 -23.16 6.32 -15.27
N LEU A 365 -22.87 5.20 -15.91
CA LEU A 365 -21.79 5.09 -16.90
C LEU A 365 -22.16 5.93 -18.15
N ASN A 366 -21.27 6.86 -18.51
CA ASN A 366 -21.35 7.61 -19.76
C ASN A 366 -20.59 6.86 -20.86
N TRP A 367 -19.31 6.55 -20.62
CA TRP A 367 -18.48 5.78 -21.52
C TRP A 367 -17.37 5.05 -20.76
N LYS A 368 -16.81 4.02 -21.42
CA LYS A 368 -15.68 3.23 -20.94
C LYS A 368 -14.70 3.01 -22.10
N ILE A 369 -13.42 3.19 -21.84
CA ILE A 369 -12.34 2.86 -22.79
C ILE A 369 -11.50 1.74 -22.17
N GLN A 370 -11.31 0.64 -22.91
CA GLN A 370 -10.46 -0.46 -22.52
C GLN A 370 -9.04 -0.25 -23.06
N THR A 371 -8.04 -0.34 -22.21
CA THR A 371 -6.62 -0.37 -22.54
C THR A 371 -6.07 -1.78 -22.38
N THR A 372 -4.81 -1.99 -22.73
CA THR A 372 -4.17 -3.32 -22.67
C THR A 372 -3.59 -3.66 -21.29
N ALA A 373 -3.49 -2.68 -20.38
CA ALA A 373 -2.97 -2.89 -19.02
C ALA A 373 -3.72 -1.99 -18.02
N ALA A 374 -3.39 -2.11 -16.73
CA ALA A 374 -4.01 -1.33 -15.66
C ALA A 374 -3.89 0.19 -15.88
N VAL A 375 -4.93 0.93 -15.56
CA VAL A 375 -4.91 2.40 -15.56
C VAL A 375 -4.84 2.88 -14.11
N LEU A 376 -3.61 3.04 -13.62
CA LEU A 376 -3.33 3.48 -12.25
C LEU A 376 -3.25 5.01 -12.14
N GLY A 377 -3.00 5.70 -13.25
CA GLY A 377 -2.85 7.15 -13.32
C GLY A 377 -4.14 7.88 -13.01
N SER A 378 -3.99 9.06 -12.43
CA SER A 378 -5.09 9.98 -12.15
C SER A 378 -5.30 10.90 -13.35
N PRO A 379 -6.54 11.16 -13.78
CA PRO A 379 -6.82 12.04 -14.92
C PRO A 379 -6.61 13.51 -14.56
N MET A 380 -6.18 14.30 -15.56
CA MET A 380 -6.28 15.74 -15.62
C MET A 380 -7.33 16.09 -16.66
N ILE A 381 -8.22 17.03 -16.36
CA ILE A 381 -9.26 17.49 -17.29
C ILE A 381 -9.08 18.99 -17.53
N GLU A 382 -8.93 19.37 -18.79
CA GLU A 382 -8.88 20.76 -19.21
C GLU A 382 -9.64 20.95 -20.53
N ASN A 383 -10.50 21.96 -20.59
CA ASN A 383 -11.24 22.37 -21.81
C ASN A 383 -11.89 21.19 -22.57
N GLY A 384 -12.58 20.29 -21.82
CA GLY A 384 -13.26 19.14 -22.42
C GLY A 384 -12.33 18.02 -22.90
N THR A 385 -11.07 18.04 -22.51
CA THR A 385 -10.10 16.99 -22.80
C THR A 385 -9.60 16.34 -21.51
N VAL A 386 -9.59 15.01 -21.48
CA VAL A 386 -9.04 14.19 -20.39
C VAL A 386 -7.65 13.71 -20.79
N TYR A 387 -6.67 13.95 -19.95
CA TYR A 387 -5.31 13.43 -20.09
C TYR A 387 -5.06 12.41 -19.00
N ILE A 388 -4.73 11.17 -19.36
CA ILE A 388 -4.54 10.07 -18.41
C ILE A 388 -3.50 9.07 -18.95
N GLY A 389 -2.65 8.60 -18.06
CA GLY A 389 -1.69 7.54 -18.35
C GLY A 389 -2.01 6.27 -17.58
N GLY A 390 -1.38 5.18 -17.99
CA GLY A 390 -1.55 3.87 -17.38
C GLY A 390 -0.28 3.04 -17.43
N SER A 391 -0.43 1.75 -17.23
CA SER A 391 0.64 0.75 -17.34
C SER A 391 0.73 0.11 -18.74
N ASP A 392 -0.07 0.60 -19.68
CA ASP A 392 -0.08 0.17 -21.09
C ASP A 392 1.00 0.88 -21.95
N SER A 393 2.00 1.47 -21.27
CA SER A 393 3.10 2.22 -21.92
C SER A 393 2.64 3.46 -22.67
N CYS A 394 1.46 4.00 -22.37
CA CYS A 394 0.89 5.16 -23.05
C CYS A 394 0.33 6.21 -22.09
N LEU A 395 0.40 7.46 -22.53
CA LEU A 395 -0.44 8.54 -22.06
C LEU A 395 -1.36 8.96 -23.20
N GLN A 396 -2.61 9.28 -22.90
CA GLN A 396 -3.61 9.58 -23.94
C GLN A 396 -4.44 10.82 -23.60
N ALA A 397 -4.88 11.51 -24.65
CA ALA A 397 -5.90 12.55 -24.58
C ALA A 397 -7.22 12.02 -25.13
N ILE A 398 -8.29 12.24 -24.38
CA ILE A 398 -9.62 11.70 -24.65
C ILE A 398 -10.60 12.86 -24.64
N ASP A 399 -11.54 12.86 -25.57
CA ASP A 399 -12.66 13.80 -25.54
C ASP A 399 -13.60 13.45 -24.37
N LEU A 400 -13.81 14.40 -23.45
CA LEU A 400 -14.57 14.19 -22.23
C LEU A 400 -16.03 13.80 -22.50
N ALA A 401 -16.65 14.38 -23.51
CA ALA A 401 -18.05 14.13 -23.78
C ALA A 401 -18.31 12.76 -24.40
N THR A 402 -17.42 12.34 -25.32
CA THR A 402 -17.66 11.16 -26.17
C THR A 402 -16.82 9.96 -25.82
N GLY A 403 -15.73 10.11 -25.06
CA GLY A 403 -14.74 9.06 -24.81
C GLY A 403 -13.86 8.74 -26.03
N LYS A 404 -13.93 9.50 -27.12
CA LYS A 404 -13.08 9.26 -28.28
C LYS A 404 -11.65 9.72 -28.02
N SER A 405 -10.69 8.92 -28.42
CA SER A 405 -9.26 9.29 -28.36
C SER A 405 -8.99 10.45 -29.31
N LYS A 406 -8.34 11.50 -28.82
CA LYS A 406 -7.80 12.61 -29.61
C LYS A 406 -6.41 12.30 -30.11
N TRP A 407 -5.56 11.78 -29.20
CA TRP A 407 -4.21 11.31 -29.51
C TRP A 407 -3.71 10.35 -28.41
N ARG A 408 -2.67 9.58 -28.72
CA ARG A 408 -1.93 8.72 -27.80
C ARG A 408 -0.44 8.91 -28.00
N PHE A 409 0.28 9.07 -26.89
CA PHE A 409 1.74 9.04 -26.84
C PHE A 409 2.17 7.72 -26.17
N CYS A 410 2.87 6.87 -26.91
CA CYS A 410 3.24 5.53 -26.47
C CYS A 410 4.76 5.31 -26.52
N GLY A 411 5.24 4.18 -26.00
CA GLY A 411 6.65 3.84 -25.93
C GLY A 411 7.31 4.14 -24.58
N LEU A 412 6.50 4.41 -23.54
CA LEU A 412 6.97 4.45 -22.17
C LEU A 412 7.39 3.05 -21.72
N THR A 413 8.45 2.96 -20.92
CA THR A 413 8.90 1.68 -20.36
C THR A 413 8.49 1.47 -18.90
N GLY A 414 7.73 2.42 -18.34
CA GLY A 414 7.17 2.36 -16.98
C GLY A 414 5.79 2.98 -16.88
N ALA A 415 5.06 2.64 -15.83
CA ALA A 415 3.71 3.13 -15.60
C ALA A 415 3.67 4.63 -15.29
N VAL A 416 2.62 5.30 -15.76
CA VAL A 416 2.24 6.66 -15.33
C VAL A 416 1.20 6.52 -14.22
N THR A 417 1.52 6.98 -13.01
CA THR A 417 0.66 6.82 -11.84
C THR A 417 0.16 8.15 -11.26
N SER A 418 0.97 9.22 -11.37
CA SER A 418 0.55 10.55 -10.92
C SER A 418 -0.37 11.24 -11.93
N ARG A 419 -0.99 12.32 -11.49
CA ARG A 419 -1.80 13.19 -12.34
C ARG A 419 -0.89 14.06 -13.21
N PRO A 420 -1.11 14.15 -14.53
CA PRO A 420 -0.42 15.11 -15.38
C PRO A 420 -0.68 16.55 -14.98
N VAL A 421 0.24 17.45 -15.30
CA VAL A 421 0.12 18.89 -15.08
C VAL A 421 0.14 19.61 -16.44
N ILE A 422 -0.71 20.61 -16.58
CA ILE A 422 -0.75 21.47 -17.76
C ILE A 422 -0.30 22.87 -17.37
N TYR A 423 0.62 23.41 -18.16
CA TYR A 423 1.03 24.80 -18.09
C TYR A 423 1.13 25.35 -19.53
N ASN A 424 0.35 26.36 -19.84
CA ASN A 424 0.16 26.87 -21.21
C ASN A 424 -0.22 25.76 -22.19
N ASN A 425 0.61 25.46 -23.19
CA ASN A 425 0.41 24.37 -24.15
C ASN A 425 1.22 23.09 -23.82
N THR A 426 1.91 23.07 -22.70
CA THR A 426 2.76 21.94 -22.28
C THR A 426 2.05 21.04 -21.29
N LEU A 427 2.04 19.74 -21.56
CA LEU A 427 1.56 18.68 -20.68
C LEU A 427 2.77 17.96 -20.08
N LEU A 428 2.86 17.92 -18.74
CA LEU A 428 3.98 17.35 -17.98
C LEU A 428 3.52 16.13 -17.18
N PHE A 429 4.30 15.06 -17.20
CA PHE A 429 4.06 13.88 -16.36
C PHE A 429 5.34 13.08 -16.13
N GLY A 430 5.44 12.44 -14.97
CA GLY A 430 6.50 11.48 -14.67
C GLY A 430 6.05 10.05 -14.95
N ALA A 431 7.00 9.18 -15.35
CA ALA A 431 6.77 7.75 -15.50
C ALA A 431 7.79 6.95 -14.68
N TRP A 432 7.41 5.73 -14.29
CA TRP A 432 8.31 4.80 -13.58
C TRP A 432 9.32 4.14 -14.53
N ASP A 433 9.90 4.96 -15.42
CA ASP A 433 10.96 4.64 -16.35
C ASP A 433 12.14 5.62 -16.25
N THR A 434 12.28 6.27 -15.10
CA THR A 434 13.30 7.27 -14.76
C THR A 434 13.11 8.66 -15.39
N HIS A 435 12.04 8.90 -16.16
CA HIS A 435 11.88 10.15 -16.90
C HIS A 435 10.68 10.99 -16.48
N LEU A 436 10.85 12.30 -16.59
CA LEU A 436 9.80 13.31 -16.70
C LEU A 436 9.65 13.66 -18.18
N TYR A 437 8.42 13.77 -18.65
CA TYR A 437 8.05 14.03 -20.04
C TYR A 437 7.31 15.35 -20.18
N ALA A 438 7.57 16.07 -21.26
CA ALA A 438 6.79 17.21 -21.70
C ALA A 438 6.26 16.95 -23.11
N LEU A 439 4.96 17.08 -23.29
CA LEU A 439 4.28 16.95 -24.58
C LEU A 439 3.56 18.26 -24.93
N ASP A 440 3.41 18.51 -26.21
CA ASP A 440 2.39 19.44 -26.69
C ASP A 440 1.01 18.86 -26.36
N LYS A 441 0.22 19.56 -25.55
CA LYS A 441 -1.07 19.04 -25.07
C LYS A 441 -2.12 18.86 -26.16
N THR A 442 -1.98 19.56 -27.28
CA THR A 442 -2.94 19.53 -28.39
C THR A 442 -2.69 18.36 -29.32
N THR A 443 -1.42 18.12 -29.64
CA THR A 443 -0.98 17.12 -30.63
C THR A 443 -0.47 15.82 -30.02
N GLY A 444 -0.05 15.84 -28.75
CA GLY A 444 0.61 14.71 -28.09
C GLY A 444 2.07 14.50 -28.53
N GLN A 445 2.65 15.43 -29.29
CA GLN A 445 4.05 15.35 -29.71
C GLN A 445 5.00 15.57 -28.54
N LEU A 446 6.07 14.78 -28.49
CA LEU A 446 7.13 14.94 -27.49
C LEU A 446 7.88 16.25 -27.75
N LEU A 447 7.90 17.14 -26.75
CA LEU A 447 8.73 18.33 -26.75
C LEU A 447 10.11 18.01 -26.22
N TRP A 448 10.17 17.37 -25.05
CA TRP A 448 11.40 16.90 -24.41
C TRP A 448 11.10 15.83 -23.36
N LYS A 449 12.15 15.12 -22.98
CA LYS A 449 12.16 14.26 -21.77
C LYS A 449 13.38 14.56 -20.93
N TRP A 450 13.23 14.52 -19.63
CA TRP A 450 14.28 14.77 -18.65
C TRP A 450 14.50 13.55 -17.76
N ASN A 451 15.76 13.31 -17.39
CA ASN A 451 16.15 12.26 -16.45
C ASN A 451 17.05 12.87 -15.36
N ASN A 452 16.90 12.42 -14.11
CA ASN A 452 17.68 12.91 -12.96
C ASN A 452 19.14 12.39 -12.92
N GLY A 453 19.61 11.67 -13.93
CA GLY A 453 20.92 11.03 -14.02
C GLY A 453 20.94 9.60 -13.48
N SER A 454 19.84 9.10 -12.90
CA SER A 454 19.74 7.74 -12.38
C SER A 454 19.24 6.77 -13.46
N ARG A 455 19.74 5.53 -13.40
CA ARG A 455 19.20 4.38 -14.14
C ARG A 455 18.31 3.50 -13.25
N VAL A 456 18.20 3.83 -11.96
CA VAL A 456 17.43 3.07 -10.99
C VAL A 456 15.96 3.50 -11.08
N ILE A 457 15.08 2.58 -11.44
CA ILE A 457 13.64 2.82 -11.62
C ILE A 457 13.01 3.42 -10.34
N ASN A 458 13.47 2.99 -9.18
CA ASN A 458 12.97 3.49 -7.90
C ASN A 458 13.23 4.99 -7.68
N TYR A 459 14.11 5.62 -8.47
CA TYR A 459 14.38 7.05 -8.44
C TYR A 459 13.64 7.84 -9.53
N SER A 460 12.60 7.26 -10.11
CA SER A 460 11.77 7.93 -11.11
C SER A 460 10.99 9.11 -10.52
N PRO A 461 10.86 10.23 -11.24
CA PRO A 461 10.03 11.37 -10.82
C PRO A 461 8.54 11.13 -11.09
N ALA A 462 8.04 9.96 -10.75
CA ALA A 462 6.73 9.46 -11.17
C ALA A 462 5.64 9.59 -10.09
N ALA A 463 6.01 9.69 -8.82
CA ALA A 463 5.06 9.84 -7.71
C ALA A 463 4.71 11.32 -7.45
N CYS A 464 5.64 12.23 -7.70
CA CYS A 464 5.44 13.67 -7.52
C CYS A 464 4.58 14.26 -8.63
N ILE A 465 3.69 15.17 -8.26
CA ILE A 465 3.02 16.07 -9.21
C ILE A 465 3.95 17.29 -9.38
N PRO A 466 4.51 17.55 -10.57
CA PRO A 466 5.37 18.71 -10.80
C PRO A 466 4.67 20.02 -10.51
N VAL A 467 5.44 21.02 -10.08
CA VAL A 467 4.97 22.41 -9.93
C VAL A 467 5.59 23.26 -11.03
N VAL A 468 4.82 24.13 -11.66
CA VAL A 468 5.32 24.99 -12.74
C VAL A 468 5.03 26.45 -12.42
N LYS A 469 6.05 27.29 -12.55
CA LYS A 469 5.93 28.74 -12.39
C LYS A 469 7.00 29.45 -13.25
N ASP A 470 6.57 30.47 -14.00
CA ASP A 470 7.44 31.36 -14.79
C ASP A 470 8.42 30.55 -15.70
N ASP A 471 7.85 29.57 -16.46
CA ASP A 471 8.58 28.67 -17.35
C ASP A 471 9.65 27.80 -16.67
N VAL A 472 9.55 27.58 -15.36
CA VAL A 472 10.36 26.63 -14.61
C VAL A 472 9.51 25.50 -14.07
N VAL A 473 9.92 24.26 -14.35
CA VAL A 473 9.33 23.04 -13.81
C VAL A 473 10.12 22.60 -12.57
N TYR A 474 9.45 22.51 -11.44
CA TYR A 474 10.03 22.00 -10.20
C TYR A 474 9.53 20.58 -9.96
N VAL A 475 10.46 19.66 -9.71
CA VAL A 475 10.13 18.24 -9.48
C VAL A 475 11.06 17.65 -8.43
N VAL A 476 10.54 16.70 -7.67
CA VAL A 476 11.29 15.86 -6.73
C VAL A 476 11.10 14.39 -7.06
N ALA A 477 12.08 13.59 -6.68
CA ALA A 477 12.06 12.14 -6.84
C ALA A 477 12.64 11.48 -5.58
N PRO A 478 12.54 10.14 -5.41
CA PRO A 478 13.15 9.43 -4.29
C PRO A 478 14.66 9.59 -4.15
N ASP A 479 15.36 10.17 -5.14
CA ASP A 479 16.77 10.57 -5.06
C ASP A 479 17.02 11.76 -4.11
N ARG A 480 15.94 12.40 -3.62
CA ARG A 480 15.93 13.48 -2.62
C ARG A 480 16.50 14.81 -3.11
N TYR A 481 16.49 15.02 -4.42
CA TYR A 481 16.84 16.30 -5.01
C TYR A 481 15.58 17.07 -5.42
N LEU A 482 15.52 18.35 -5.06
CA LEU A 482 14.64 19.30 -5.74
C LEU A 482 15.37 19.75 -7.02
N SER A 483 14.72 19.57 -8.15
CA SER A 483 15.25 19.89 -9.47
C SER A 483 14.40 20.98 -10.10
N ALA A 484 15.04 22.02 -10.66
CA ALA A 484 14.42 23.02 -11.52
C ALA A 484 14.85 22.77 -12.97
N ILE A 485 13.89 22.75 -13.87
CA ILE A 485 14.05 22.39 -15.27
C ILE A 485 13.43 23.52 -16.09
N ASP A 486 14.10 23.95 -17.14
CA ASP A 486 13.54 24.91 -18.10
C ASP A 486 12.38 24.26 -18.87
N LEU A 487 11.20 24.87 -18.79
CA LEU A 487 9.97 24.33 -19.39
C LEU A 487 10.07 24.18 -20.91
N ASN A 488 10.79 25.09 -21.58
CA ASN A 488 10.84 25.15 -23.05
C ASN A 488 11.85 24.17 -23.63
N THR A 489 12.94 23.88 -22.88
CA THR A 489 14.07 23.11 -23.39
C THR A 489 14.24 21.75 -22.71
N GLY A 490 13.69 21.56 -21.50
CA GLY A 490 13.93 20.36 -20.70
C GLY A 490 15.31 20.33 -20.04
N ASN A 491 16.12 21.39 -20.15
CA ASN A 491 17.43 21.44 -19.54
C ASN A 491 17.33 21.67 -18.03
N THR A 492 18.18 20.98 -17.27
CA THR A 492 18.32 21.25 -15.83
C THR A 492 18.92 22.64 -15.63
N LEU A 493 18.19 23.50 -14.92
CA LEU A 493 18.68 24.81 -14.49
C LEU A 493 19.55 24.67 -13.24
N TRP A 494 19.01 24.01 -12.23
CA TRP A 494 19.74 23.67 -11.02
C TRP A 494 19.12 22.46 -10.32
N ARG A 495 19.89 21.84 -9.43
CA ARG A 495 19.44 20.78 -8.52
C ARG A 495 20.04 21.01 -7.14
N THR A 496 19.25 20.77 -6.10
CA THR A 496 19.71 20.89 -4.71
C THR A 496 19.26 19.70 -3.85
N LYS A 497 20.12 19.33 -2.91
CA LYS A 497 19.84 18.38 -1.84
C LYS A 497 19.91 19.04 -0.47
N GLU A 498 19.86 20.35 -0.43
CA GLU A 498 19.91 21.14 0.81
C GLU A 498 18.83 20.77 1.80
N ALA A 499 17.67 20.35 1.28
CA ALA A 499 16.62 19.70 2.04
C ALA A 499 16.25 18.38 1.37
N THR A 500 16.10 17.29 2.14
CA THR A 500 15.78 15.94 1.62
C THR A 500 14.30 15.81 1.27
N VAL A 501 13.82 16.62 0.32
CA VAL A 501 12.42 16.61 -0.14
C VAL A 501 12.18 15.40 -1.02
N ARG A 502 11.04 14.73 -0.83
CA ARG A 502 10.61 13.58 -1.61
C ARG A 502 9.12 13.66 -1.94
N GLU A 503 8.74 13.13 -3.07
CA GLU A 503 7.40 12.83 -3.57
C GLU A 503 6.36 13.97 -3.48
N SER A 504 6.55 15.01 -2.67
CA SER A 504 5.52 16.00 -2.37
C SER A 504 6.03 17.42 -2.52
N LEU A 505 5.40 18.16 -3.40
CA LEU A 505 5.61 19.61 -3.60
C LEU A 505 4.28 20.35 -3.51
N GLY A 506 4.36 21.67 -3.35
CA GLY A 506 3.25 22.61 -3.46
C GLY A 506 3.74 23.96 -3.93
N LEU A 507 2.85 24.75 -4.53
CA LEU A 507 3.12 26.13 -4.92
C LEU A 507 2.36 27.07 -3.98
N SER A 508 3.03 28.15 -3.54
CA SER A 508 2.33 29.19 -2.77
C SER A 508 1.25 29.88 -3.63
N ALA A 509 0.23 30.39 -2.97
CA ALA A 509 -0.89 31.05 -3.65
C ALA A 509 -0.45 32.25 -4.48
N ASP A 510 0.59 32.98 -4.05
CA ASP A 510 1.19 34.10 -4.79
C ASP A 510 2.24 33.64 -5.83
N GLY A 511 2.54 32.35 -5.90
CA GLY A 511 3.48 31.77 -6.85
C GLY A 511 4.96 32.05 -6.54
N LYS A 512 5.32 32.55 -5.35
CA LYS A 512 6.70 32.91 -5.02
C LYS A 512 7.49 31.81 -4.32
N LEU A 513 6.81 30.80 -3.76
CA LEU A 513 7.43 29.74 -2.97
C LEU A 513 7.02 28.36 -3.47
N ILE A 514 7.99 27.43 -3.46
CA ILE A 514 7.77 25.99 -3.62
C ILE A 514 7.88 25.36 -2.24
N TYR A 515 6.78 24.79 -1.76
CA TYR A 515 6.76 24.02 -0.52
C TYR A 515 7.20 22.58 -0.75
N GLY A 516 7.87 21.97 0.24
CA GLY A 516 8.24 20.57 0.23
C GLY A 516 8.23 19.97 1.63
N LYS A 517 7.87 18.68 1.73
CA LYS A 517 8.06 17.87 2.93
C LYS A 517 9.42 17.19 2.85
N THR A 518 10.22 17.29 3.90
CA THR A 518 11.45 16.52 4.01
C THR A 518 11.19 15.15 4.61
N MET A 519 12.18 14.27 4.55
CA MET A 519 12.09 12.94 5.17
C MET A 519 12.08 12.99 6.71
N GLN A 520 12.47 14.10 7.32
CA GLN A 520 12.58 14.25 8.78
C GLN A 520 11.92 15.54 9.24
N ASP A 521 10.73 15.43 9.77
CA ASP A 521 10.03 16.45 10.58
C ASP A 521 9.86 17.86 10.00
N THR A 522 10.41 18.17 8.83
CA THR A 522 10.59 19.56 8.40
C THR A 522 9.81 19.84 7.11
N VAL A 523 9.05 20.92 7.12
CA VAL A 523 8.53 21.57 5.91
C VAL A 523 9.50 22.66 5.51
N VAL A 524 9.78 22.77 4.21
CA VAL A 524 10.66 23.78 3.64
C VAL A 524 9.96 24.58 2.57
N ALA A 525 10.42 25.80 2.35
CA ALA A 525 10.04 26.60 1.20
C ALA A 525 11.28 27.10 0.46
N PHE A 526 11.28 26.93 -0.85
CA PHE A 526 12.26 27.51 -1.76
C PHE A 526 11.60 28.62 -2.56
N ALA A 527 12.34 29.69 -2.83
CA ALA A 527 11.88 30.73 -3.75
C ALA A 527 11.75 30.16 -5.17
N THR A 528 10.70 30.58 -5.90
CA THR A 528 10.61 30.31 -7.33
C THR A 528 11.70 31.13 -8.04
N ASN A 529 12.80 30.48 -8.39
CA ASN A 529 13.99 31.11 -8.94
C ASN A 529 14.57 30.27 -10.07
N LYS A 530 14.82 30.92 -11.23
CA LYS A 530 15.36 30.28 -12.42
C LYS A 530 16.87 30.06 -12.33
N GLU A 531 17.58 30.91 -11.62
CA GLU A 531 19.05 30.94 -11.65
C GLU A 531 19.69 29.95 -10.67
N LYS A 532 19.14 29.84 -9.47
CA LYS A 532 19.69 29.00 -8.40
C LYS A 532 18.65 28.58 -7.39
N ALA A 533 18.91 27.46 -6.69
CA ALA A 533 18.14 27.09 -5.51
C ALA A 533 18.32 28.15 -4.41
N GLN A 534 17.21 28.59 -3.86
CA GLN A 534 17.21 29.57 -2.75
C GLN A 534 16.21 29.11 -1.71
N LEU A 535 16.71 28.57 -0.60
CA LEU A 535 15.88 28.19 0.55
C LEU A 535 15.40 29.49 1.24
N ALA A 536 14.08 29.66 1.30
CA ALA A 536 13.46 30.82 1.95
C ALA A 536 13.30 30.59 3.45
N TRP A 537 12.79 29.39 3.85
CA TRP A 537 12.64 29.04 5.25
C TRP A 537 12.54 27.52 5.45
N LYS A 538 12.79 27.11 6.71
CA LYS A 538 12.58 25.75 7.23
C LYS A 538 11.68 25.83 8.46
N PHE A 539 10.77 24.89 8.60
CA PHE A 539 9.90 24.79 9.75
C PHE A 539 9.82 23.33 10.25
N HIS A 540 10.18 23.12 11.51
CA HIS A 540 10.13 21.81 12.14
C HIS A 540 8.70 21.50 12.59
N ALA A 541 8.00 20.67 11.84
CA ALA A 541 6.60 20.36 12.08
C ALA A 541 6.37 19.15 13.01
N GLY A 542 7.40 18.34 13.27
CA GLY A 542 7.35 17.23 14.22
C GLY A 542 6.54 16.01 13.76
N TYR A 543 6.47 15.74 12.45
CA TYR A 543 5.70 14.59 11.93
C TYR A 543 6.50 13.27 11.87
N GLY A 544 7.78 13.30 12.19
CA GLY A 544 8.66 12.13 12.17
C GLY A 544 9.22 11.81 10.78
N TYR A 545 9.60 10.55 10.57
CA TYR A 545 10.05 10.06 9.27
C TYR A 545 8.90 10.07 8.27
N GLU A 546 9.14 10.61 7.06
CA GLU A 546 8.12 10.82 6.04
C GLU A 546 8.64 10.50 4.64
N HIS A 547 7.88 9.77 3.84
CA HIS A 547 8.23 9.45 2.46
C HIS A 547 7.01 9.24 1.55
N THR A 548 5.81 9.57 2.03
CA THR A 548 4.57 9.33 1.29
C THR A 548 4.18 10.50 0.39
N PRO A 549 3.60 10.24 -0.80
CA PRO A 549 3.13 11.30 -1.69
C PRO A 549 1.81 11.89 -1.16
N SER A 550 1.90 13.05 -0.51
CA SER A 550 0.76 13.90 -0.16
C SER A 550 1.16 15.34 -0.44
N MET A 551 0.64 15.89 -1.54
CA MET A 551 1.03 17.21 -2.05
C MET A 551 0.62 18.30 -1.06
N LEU A 552 1.44 19.37 -0.98
CA LEU A 552 1.14 20.51 -0.12
C LEU A 552 0.24 21.48 -0.88
N ILE A 553 -0.91 21.79 -0.29
CA ILE A 553 -1.93 22.67 -0.90
C ILE A 553 -2.09 23.91 -0.04
N GLU A 554 -1.79 25.08 -0.60
CA GLU A 554 -2.07 26.36 0.06
C GLU A 554 -3.45 26.89 -0.36
N LYS A 555 -4.24 27.29 0.62
CA LYS A 555 -5.49 28.02 0.44
C LYS A 555 -5.76 28.94 1.64
N ASP A 556 -6.20 30.15 1.35
CA ASP A 556 -6.55 31.17 2.36
C ASP A 556 -5.43 31.35 3.42
N GLY A 557 -4.15 31.39 2.98
CA GLY A 557 -2.98 31.58 3.85
C GLY A 557 -2.65 30.41 4.76
N THR A 558 -3.15 29.22 4.45
CA THR A 558 -2.85 27.99 5.20
C THR A 558 -2.40 26.89 4.24
N VAL A 559 -1.30 26.22 4.57
CA VAL A 559 -0.76 25.08 3.82
C VAL A 559 -1.19 23.78 4.50
N PHE A 560 -1.80 22.90 3.73
CA PHE A 560 -2.31 21.61 4.19
C PHE A 560 -1.54 20.45 3.55
N PHE A 561 -1.26 19.41 4.32
CA PHE A 561 -0.67 18.18 3.84
C PHE A 561 -0.98 17.00 4.78
N GLY A 562 -0.93 15.79 4.22
CA GLY A 562 -1.04 14.55 4.96
C GLY A 562 0.32 13.92 5.25
N THR A 563 0.35 12.96 6.18
CA THR A 563 1.53 12.20 6.57
C THR A 563 1.28 10.69 6.50
N ARG A 564 2.36 9.92 6.54
CA ARG A 564 2.29 8.45 6.58
C ARG A 564 1.60 7.91 7.84
N SER A 565 1.68 8.66 8.94
CA SER A 565 1.14 8.26 10.26
C SER A 565 -0.31 8.69 10.50
N GLY A 566 -1.04 9.06 9.44
CA GLY A 566 -2.46 9.36 9.52
C GLY A 566 -2.81 10.77 9.99
N VAL A 567 -1.82 11.67 10.07
CA VAL A 567 -2.01 13.05 10.53
C VAL A 567 -2.13 14.01 9.34
N VAL A 568 -3.14 14.86 9.38
CA VAL A 568 -3.24 16.05 8.53
C VAL A 568 -2.70 17.23 9.31
N TYR A 569 -1.84 18.01 8.66
CA TYR A 569 -1.31 19.28 9.18
C TYR A 569 -1.89 20.47 8.41
N ALA A 570 -2.15 21.54 9.13
CA ALA A 570 -2.43 22.87 8.61
C ALA A 570 -1.41 23.84 9.22
N ILE A 571 -0.58 24.44 8.39
CA ILE A 571 0.48 25.35 8.86
C ILE A 571 0.29 26.74 8.29
N ASN A 572 0.72 27.73 9.05
CA ASN A 572 0.82 29.12 8.59
C ASN A 572 2.20 29.30 7.95
N PRO A 573 2.29 29.56 6.62
CA PRO A 573 3.57 29.71 5.94
C PRO A 573 4.28 31.04 6.26
N THR A 574 3.54 32.05 6.75
CA THR A 574 4.11 33.39 7.02
C THR A 574 4.89 33.40 8.33
N ASN A 575 4.31 32.88 9.40
CA ASN A 575 4.95 32.84 10.73
C ASN A 575 5.52 31.46 11.09
N GLN A 576 5.41 30.48 10.19
CA GLN A 576 5.97 29.14 10.31
C GLN A 576 5.52 28.44 11.60
N THR A 577 4.20 28.37 11.79
CA THR A 577 3.57 27.72 12.94
C THR A 577 2.53 26.70 12.49
N ILE A 578 2.26 25.70 13.35
CA ILE A 578 1.13 24.78 13.17
C ILE A 578 -0.14 25.51 13.62
N ASN A 579 -1.05 25.78 12.68
CA ASN A 579 -2.40 26.26 13.03
C ASN A 579 -3.17 25.15 13.75
N TRP A 580 -3.10 23.95 13.18
CA TRP A 580 -3.68 22.73 13.78
C TRP A 580 -3.13 21.47 13.11
N ALA A 581 -3.31 20.36 13.81
CA ALA A 581 -3.11 19.02 13.25
C ALA A 581 -4.19 18.07 13.75
N TYR A 582 -4.52 17.05 12.96
CA TYR A 582 -5.53 16.06 13.31
C TYR A 582 -5.13 14.68 12.82
N LYS A 583 -5.09 13.69 13.71
CA LYS A 583 -4.82 12.29 13.38
C LYS A 583 -6.14 11.57 13.07
N ILE A 584 -6.28 11.09 11.84
CA ILE A 584 -7.48 10.36 11.38
C ILE A 584 -7.41 8.90 11.80
N ASP A 585 -6.30 8.25 11.51
CA ASP A 585 -5.94 6.87 11.89
C ASP A 585 -4.42 6.70 11.94
N ASN A 586 -3.87 5.52 11.70
CA ASN A 586 -2.42 5.30 11.70
C ASN A 586 -1.89 4.89 10.31
N SER A 587 -2.57 5.25 9.24
CA SER A 587 -2.17 4.93 7.88
C SER A 587 -1.97 6.20 7.02
N MET A 588 -1.32 6.04 5.89
CA MET A 588 -1.02 7.14 4.97
C MET A 588 -2.25 7.99 4.63
N VAL A 589 -2.16 9.30 4.81
CA VAL A 589 -3.14 10.28 4.30
C VAL A 589 -2.80 10.63 2.87
N ASN A 590 -3.76 10.43 1.95
CA ASN A 590 -3.65 10.89 0.56
C ASN A 590 -3.55 12.42 0.48
N THR A 591 -3.26 12.98 -0.69
CA THR A 591 -3.36 14.43 -0.90
C THR A 591 -4.76 14.90 -0.50
N VAL A 592 -4.83 15.97 0.30
CA VAL A 592 -6.12 16.47 0.78
C VAL A 592 -6.82 17.33 -0.27
N ASN A 593 -8.15 17.33 -0.27
CA ASN A 593 -8.94 18.28 -1.05
C ASN A 593 -9.35 19.44 -0.14
N VAL A 594 -8.79 20.63 -0.40
CA VAL A 594 -9.02 21.82 0.41
C VAL A 594 -10.23 22.58 -0.10
N LEU A 595 -11.28 22.69 0.70
CA LEU A 595 -12.49 23.43 0.37
C LEU A 595 -12.31 24.93 0.63
N ASN A 596 -11.72 25.24 1.78
CA ASN A 596 -11.34 26.58 2.20
C ASN A 596 -10.28 26.51 3.31
N GLY A 597 -9.83 27.63 3.84
CA GLY A 597 -8.80 27.66 4.92
C GLY A 597 -9.17 26.95 6.22
N LYS A 598 -10.39 26.46 6.39
CA LYS A 598 -10.88 25.79 7.60
C LYS A 598 -11.42 24.38 7.36
N GLN A 599 -11.78 24.03 6.13
CA GLN A 599 -12.44 22.76 5.80
C GLN A 599 -11.67 22.01 4.72
N ILE A 600 -11.40 20.73 4.99
CA ILE A 600 -10.77 19.82 4.05
C ILE A 600 -11.50 18.48 4.00
N VAL A 601 -11.46 17.84 2.85
CA VAL A 601 -11.77 16.41 2.69
C VAL A 601 -10.47 15.65 2.58
N ALA A 602 -10.28 14.66 3.44
CA ALA A 602 -9.13 13.77 3.45
C ALA A 602 -9.55 12.31 3.38
N SER A 603 -8.68 11.47 2.82
CA SER A 603 -8.82 10.02 2.87
C SER A 603 -7.52 9.38 3.36
N THR A 604 -7.64 8.21 3.99
CA THR A 604 -6.49 7.43 4.44
C THR A 604 -6.44 6.08 3.71
N MET A 605 -5.25 5.49 3.66
CA MET A 605 -5.05 4.17 3.07
C MET A 605 -5.94 3.11 3.75
N ASP A 606 -6.22 3.24 5.04
CA ASP A 606 -7.10 2.32 5.78
C ASP A 606 -8.60 2.49 5.45
N GLY A 607 -8.94 3.34 4.48
CA GLY A 607 -10.32 3.48 4.00
C GLY A 607 -11.19 4.49 4.74
N LYS A 608 -10.59 5.35 5.59
CA LYS A 608 -11.34 6.49 6.16
C LYS A 608 -11.44 7.60 5.14
N VAL A 609 -12.63 8.20 5.03
CA VAL A 609 -12.87 9.45 4.30
C VAL A 609 -13.54 10.41 5.26
N VAL A 610 -12.97 11.60 5.45
CA VAL A 610 -13.42 12.55 6.47
C VAL A 610 -13.58 13.95 5.90
N LEU A 611 -14.56 14.68 6.39
CA LEU A 611 -14.61 16.13 6.29
C LEU A 611 -14.14 16.70 7.63
N LEU A 612 -12.96 17.29 7.67
CA LEU A 612 -12.41 17.97 8.83
C LEU A 612 -12.78 19.44 8.78
N GLU A 613 -13.15 20.00 9.94
CA GLU A 613 -13.44 21.41 10.12
C GLU A 613 -12.72 21.99 11.33
N ALA A 614 -11.99 23.07 11.13
CA ALA A 614 -11.40 23.88 12.18
C ALA A 614 -12.38 25.00 12.58
N LYS A 615 -13.00 24.90 13.77
CA LYS A 615 -13.87 25.96 14.32
C LYS A 615 -13.03 27.12 14.86
N ALA A 616 -13.59 28.33 14.83
CA ALA A 616 -12.96 29.45 15.49
C ALA A 616 -12.89 29.18 17.02
N ASN A 617 -11.74 29.54 17.65
CA ASN A 617 -11.62 29.46 19.11
C ASN A 617 -12.67 30.37 19.74
N GLY A 618 -13.72 29.80 20.33
CA GLY A 618 -14.82 30.56 20.97
C GLY A 618 -16.23 30.08 20.64
N GLU A 619 -16.44 29.30 19.56
CA GLU A 619 -17.75 28.70 19.23
C GLU A 619 -17.94 27.33 19.91
N ASN A 620 -17.77 27.26 21.22
CA ASN A 620 -18.38 26.18 22.00
C ASN A 620 -19.86 26.45 22.03
N GLY A 621 -20.62 25.81 21.14
CA GLY A 621 -22.07 25.91 21.11
C GLY A 621 -22.66 25.60 22.48
N ILE A 622 -23.14 26.64 23.14
CA ILE A 622 -24.21 26.53 24.14
C ILE A 622 -25.42 26.07 23.32
N THR A 623 -25.62 24.76 23.19
CA THR A 623 -26.94 24.22 22.89
C THR A 623 -27.82 24.53 24.07
N ALA A 624 -28.59 25.61 23.97
CA ALA A 624 -29.73 25.85 24.82
C ALA A 624 -30.64 24.61 24.78
N ARG A 625 -31.09 24.25 25.97
CA ARG A 625 -32.01 23.16 26.34
C ARG A 625 -33.29 23.16 25.54
#